data_630a813332cb9baa8597df0a513fcafe
#
_entry.id   630a813332cb9baa8597df0a513fcafe
#
_cell.length_a   1.000
_cell.length_b   1.000
_cell.length_c   1.000
_cell.angle_alpha   90.00
_cell.angle_beta   90.00
_cell.angle_gamma   90.00
#
_symmetry.space_group_name_H-M   'P 1'
#
loop_
_entity.id
_entity.type
_entity.pdbx_description
1 polymer ?
#
loop_
_entity_poly.entity_id
_entity_poly.type
_entity_poly.pdbx_seq_one_letter_code
_entity_poly.pdbx_strand_id
1 'polypeptide(L)'
;MPKKTGGGTSRIIVKSSQSASEVASIAARELAGALARMFDRETTVQSDPALDARTVTISFGSNAALSPEPGTLTEDSFQVSRPGKDTLAIQTGSERSLLHASYDLMERLGARFIPGAASNFPKLALGALARLKPYAMTPAFKRRAFVSDIMTWNYTHPDRLEMHLKFDREFVPWMARRGINAFQYVRHAHDSLLRIDQLTPLYKSYGVGAEYGGHVLQILLPREQFESHPEYFPTATDGTRTARGNLCVSNPDAVKVVCEGALSYVREYPENELLHIWGADVWDGAWCNCPECKRLSPQLQYMKIVNAVAAAEDSAAGGVPVAYLAYHDTLDPDPKLRPLPNVWFEWAPRERCYVHAIDDPSCTINPRYYESLKRYIDIFQGRGHVFEYYADSILFGGLAFATPTVIGRDLRAYQALGIDSISNLTFGAYSVLAYPVNLEAFVRGTRAPKFSVSGVLDDTAASRHPKDAEALGKAYRGIEKAAALLLDYADVMQPYKMTPQKAAAKKPQIIKAITQFDHAMKIAGQAKAKHADILAGAEEDLWNYSLEVLSGIGDYLRAREEKGIVRHTLGDGAVALVATAMEHIHHIDPAIKGTWGAYDLEWIRELWLDGLRKNLAATETKPGELF
;
A
#
# COMPACT_ATOMS: atom_id res chain seq x y z
N MET A 1 12.37 -4.19 66.34
CA MET A 1 13.18 -4.59 65.17
C MET A 1 12.33 -4.26 63.93
N PRO A 2 12.70 -3.33 63.08
CA PRO A 2 11.96 -3.08 61.86
C PRO A 2 12.31 -4.17 60.81
N LYS A 3 11.29 -4.75 60.23
CA LYS A 3 11.41 -5.71 59.10
C LYS A 3 12.08 -4.98 57.94
N LYS A 4 13.25 -5.45 57.53
CA LYS A 4 13.88 -5.07 56.26
C LYS A 4 12.99 -5.54 55.12
N THR A 5 12.23 -4.64 54.50
CA THR A 5 11.63 -4.84 53.17
C THR A 5 12.70 -4.62 52.12
N GLY A 6 13.52 -5.64 51.94
CA GLY A 6 14.49 -5.71 50.85
C GLY A 6 13.78 -6.09 49.56
N GLY A 7 12.91 -5.26 49.02
CA GLY A 7 12.42 -5.34 47.67
C GLY A 7 13.39 -4.64 46.74
N GLY A 8 14.45 -5.32 46.34
CA GLY A 8 15.27 -4.85 45.22
C GLY A 8 14.36 -4.69 43.99
N THR A 9 14.19 -3.45 43.51
CA THR A 9 13.47 -3.14 42.27
C THR A 9 14.17 -3.89 41.14
N SER A 10 13.58 -5.00 40.70
CA SER A 10 14.13 -5.75 39.57
C SER A 10 14.16 -4.83 38.34
N ARG A 11 15.35 -4.51 37.88
CA ARG A 11 15.59 -3.73 36.65
C ARG A 11 15.43 -4.62 35.44
N ILE A 12 15.08 -4.03 34.32
CA ILE A 12 15.17 -4.67 33.00
C ILE A 12 16.42 -4.14 32.30
N ILE A 13 17.24 -5.03 31.80
CA ILE A 13 18.46 -4.69 31.05
C ILE A 13 18.32 -5.25 29.65
N VAL A 14 18.35 -4.37 28.67
CA VAL A 14 18.44 -4.72 27.24
C VAL A 14 19.90 -4.58 26.84
N LYS A 15 20.50 -5.66 26.33
CA LYS A 15 21.88 -5.64 25.84
C LYS A 15 21.88 -5.80 24.33
N SER A 16 22.67 -4.98 23.65
CA SER A 16 22.94 -5.07 22.22
C SER A 16 24.45 -5.16 21.96
N SER A 17 24.84 -5.57 20.78
CA SER A 17 26.25 -5.59 20.37
C SER A 17 26.86 -4.18 20.44
N GLN A 18 28.15 -4.14 20.73
CA GLN A 18 28.92 -2.90 20.63
C GLN A 18 29.12 -2.47 19.17
N SER A 19 29.11 -3.41 18.23
CA SER A 19 29.22 -3.19 16.79
C SER A 19 27.87 -3.09 16.06
N ALA A 20 26.76 -2.90 16.81
CA ALA A 20 25.42 -2.81 16.23
C ALA A 20 25.30 -1.62 15.28
N SER A 21 24.68 -1.83 14.12
CA SER A 21 24.30 -0.76 13.21
C SER A 21 23.28 0.21 13.81
N GLU A 22 22.97 1.27 13.09
CA GLU A 22 21.99 2.25 13.55
C GLU A 22 20.61 1.61 13.76
N VAL A 23 20.13 0.77 12.83
CA VAL A 23 18.83 0.08 12.95
C VAL A 23 18.80 -0.87 14.14
N ALA A 24 19.86 -1.62 14.40
CA ALA A 24 19.96 -2.50 15.55
C ALA A 24 19.98 -1.71 16.87
N SER A 25 20.65 -0.58 16.88
CA SER A 25 20.67 0.35 18.02
C SER A 25 19.30 1.00 18.26
N ILE A 26 18.57 1.36 17.21
CA ILE A 26 17.18 1.83 17.28
C ILE A 26 16.30 0.73 17.90
N ALA A 27 16.40 -0.50 17.39
CA ALA A 27 15.62 -1.63 17.90
C ALA A 27 15.81 -1.86 19.40
N ALA A 28 17.06 -1.84 19.88
CA ALA A 28 17.36 -2.01 21.30
C ALA A 28 16.80 -0.85 22.17
N ARG A 29 16.94 0.40 21.73
CA ARG A 29 16.41 1.56 22.44
C ARG A 29 14.88 1.57 22.50
N GLU A 30 14.22 1.30 21.36
CA GLU A 30 12.75 1.27 21.29
C GLU A 30 12.17 0.13 22.13
N LEU A 31 12.79 -1.05 22.07
CA LEU A 31 12.42 -2.20 22.91
C LEU A 31 12.55 -1.85 24.41
N ALA A 32 13.66 -1.26 24.82
CA ALA A 32 13.85 -0.85 26.22
C ALA A 32 12.80 0.18 26.65
N GLY A 33 12.52 1.17 25.83
CA GLY A 33 11.49 2.19 26.10
C GLY A 33 10.09 1.60 26.23
N ALA A 34 9.76 0.62 25.40
CA ALA A 34 8.48 -0.08 25.45
C ALA A 34 8.37 -0.96 26.72
N LEU A 35 9.41 -1.73 27.04
CA LEU A 35 9.44 -2.55 28.23
C LEU A 35 9.34 -1.69 29.51
N ALA A 36 10.00 -0.52 29.55
CA ALA A 36 9.86 0.41 30.67
C ALA A 36 8.40 0.84 30.87
N ARG A 37 7.70 1.17 29.77
CA ARG A 37 6.28 1.57 29.80
C ARG A 37 5.36 0.42 30.21
N MET A 38 5.59 -0.78 29.66
CA MET A 38 4.73 -1.96 29.89
C MET A 38 4.86 -2.50 31.31
N PHE A 39 6.05 -2.51 31.86
CA PHE A 39 6.33 -3.13 33.15
C PHE A 39 6.44 -2.15 34.30
N ASP A 40 6.38 -0.85 34.02
CA ASP A 40 6.61 0.22 35.00
C ASP A 40 7.91 0.00 35.80
N ARG A 41 9.02 -0.20 35.06
CA ARG A 41 10.35 -0.53 35.60
C ARG A 41 11.44 0.29 34.93
N GLU A 42 12.46 0.59 35.71
CA GLU A 42 13.70 1.12 35.16
C GLU A 42 14.26 0.13 34.16
N THR A 43 14.46 0.60 32.93
CA THR A 43 14.99 -0.22 31.83
C THR A 43 16.19 0.50 31.23
N THR A 44 17.31 -0.19 31.12
CA THR A 44 18.55 0.38 30.57
C THR A 44 19.00 -0.41 29.35
N VAL A 45 19.63 0.30 28.39
CA VAL A 45 20.35 -0.31 27.29
C VAL A 45 21.83 -0.35 27.62
N GLN A 46 22.47 -1.51 27.42
CA GLN A 46 23.89 -1.69 27.65
C GLN A 46 24.54 -2.33 26.41
N SER A 47 25.73 -1.88 26.07
CA SER A 47 26.56 -2.53 25.07
C SER A 47 27.25 -3.77 25.64
N ASP A 48 27.28 -4.85 24.87
CA ASP A 48 27.94 -6.09 25.24
C ASP A 48 28.84 -6.54 24.07
N PRO A 49 30.18 -6.53 24.23
CA PRO A 49 31.10 -6.91 23.16
C PRO A 49 31.05 -8.40 22.80
N ALA A 50 30.45 -9.24 23.64
CA ALA A 50 30.28 -10.67 23.39
C ALA A 50 29.06 -11.00 22.52
N LEU A 51 28.19 -10.00 22.25
CA LEU A 51 27.01 -10.22 21.42
C LEU A 51 27.32 -9.95 19.94
N ASP A 52 26.81 -10.82 19.07
CA ASP A 52 26.73 -10.61 17.63
C ASP A 52 25.81 -9.40 17.31
N ALA A 53 26.13 -8.67 16.24
CA ALA A 53 25.40 -7.48 15.84
C ALA A 53 23.89 -7.72 15.57
N ARG A 54 23.52 -8.97 15.27
CA ARG A 54 22.13 -9.41 15.03
C ARG A 54 21.44 -9.99 16.27
N THR A 55 22.01 -9.75 17.47
CA THR A 55 21.50 -10.30 18.72
C THR A 55 21.20 -9.22 19.73
N VAL A 56 20.03 -9.31 20.37
CA VAL A 56 19.63 -8.52 21.55
C VAL A 56 19.22 -9.46 22.67
N THR A 57 19.67 -9.18 23.91
CA THR A 57 19.23 -9.91 25.10
C THR A 57 18.46 -9.03 26.05
N ILE A 58 17.49 -9.61 26.75
CA ILE A 58 16.63 -8.96 27.75
C ILE A 58 16.78 -9.71 29.06
N SER A 59 17.40 -9.09 30.05
CA SER A 59 17.51 -9.62 31.41
C SER A 59 16.56 -8.90 32.35
N PHE A 60 15.74 -9.64 33.09
CA PHE A 60 14.67 -9.10 33.93
C PHE A 60 14.64 -9.71 35.35
N GLY A 61 15.70 -10.40 35.75
CA GLY A 61 15.90 -10.98 37.07
C GLY A 61 17.30 -10.75 37.61
N SER A 62 17.67 -11.46 38.64
CA SER A 62 18.96 -11.32 39.35
C SER A 62 20.12 -12.07 38.69
N ASN A 63 19.86 -12.91 37.70
CA ASN A 63 20.88 -13.74 37.04
C ASN A 63 21.55 -12.98 35.88
N ALA A 64 22.83 -13.25 35.67
CA ALA A 64 23.57 -12.76 34.53
C ALA A 64 22.94 -13.25 33.20
N ALA A 65 22.92 -12.38 32.21
CA ALA A 65 22.48 -12.74 30.88
C ALA A 65 23.44 -13.80 30.27
N LEU A 66 22.87 -14.86 29.77
CA LEU A 66 23.62 -15.86 28.99
C LEU A 66 23.51 -15.46 27.50
N SER A 67 24.59 -15.56 26.76
CA SER A 67 24.58 -15.40 25.31
C SER A 67 23.95 -16.66 24.66
N PRO A 68 23.07 -16.48 23.70
CA PRO A 68 22.50 -17.60 22.96
C PRO A 68 23.55 -18.21 22.00
N GLU A 69 23.41 -19.48 21.70
CA GLU A 69 24.21 -20.12 20.64
C GLU A 69 23.87 -19.50 19.27
N PRO A 70 24.84 -19.26 18.39
CA PRO A 70 24.61 -18.75 17.05
C PRO A 70 23.76 -19.73 16.24
N GLY A 71 22.67 -19.23 15.67
CA GLY A 71 21.82 -19.98 14.73
C GLY A 71 21.99 -19.46 13.29
N THR A 72 21.82 -20.36 12.30
CA THR A 72 21.71 -19.97 10.89
C THR A 72 20.28 -19.56 10.59
N LEU A 73 20.03 -18.25 10.53
CA LEU A 73 18.74 -17.68 10.16
C LEU A 73 18.83 -17.05 8.77
N THR A 74 17.79 -17.24 7.98
CA THR A 74 17.66 -16.51 6.71
C THR A 74 17.40 -15.05 6.96
N GLU A 75 17.68 -14.20 5.99
CA GLU A 75 17.37 -12.76 6.05
C GLU A 75 15.91 -12.56 6.47
N ASP A 76 15.66 -11.57 7.33
CA ASP A 76 14.37 -11.25 7.94
C ASP A 76 13.71 -12.33 8.82
N SER A 77 14.30 -13.52 8.94
CA SER A 77 13.90 -14.50 9.94
C SER A 77 14.46 -14.15 11.31
N PHE A 78 13.75 -14.54 12.34
CA PHE A 78 14.23 -14.37 13.72
C PHE A 78 13.73 -15.47 14.65
N GLN A 79 14.42 -15.60 15.76
CA GLN A 79 13.99 -16.45 16.88
C GLN A 79 14.09 -15.70 18.21
N VAL A 80 13.15 -15.99 19.09
CA VAL A 80 13.19 -15.58 20.49
C VAL A 80 13.40 -16.84 21.32
N SER A 81 14.52 -16.90 21.99
CA SER A 81 14.95 -18.03 22.84
C SER A 81 15.02 -17.63 24.31
N ARG A 82 15.19 -18.61 25.18
CA ARG A 82 15.33 -18.41 26.62
C ARG A 82 16.62 -19.08 27.11
N PRO A 83 17.78 -18.42 26.99
CA PRO A 83 19.05 -18.97 27.43
C PRO A 83 19.16 -19.09 28.95
N GLY A 84 18.33 -18.41 29.72
CA GLY A 84 18.28 -18.48 31.18
C GLY A 84 16.86 -18.25 31.71
N LYS A 85 16.65 -18.52 33.01
CA LYS A 85 15.35 -18.38 33.66
C LYS A 85 14.78 -16.97 33.53
N ASP A 86 15.63 -15.96 33.69
CA ASP A 86 15.28 -14.55 33.68
C ASP A 86 15.90 -13.80 32.48
N THR A 87 16.13 -14.52 31.38
CA THR A 87 16.74 -13.97 30.16
C THR A 87 15.97 -14.43 28.92
N LEU A 88 15.64 -13.49 28.07
CA LEU A 88 15.21 -13.73 26.69
C LEU A 88 16.31 -13.27 25.74
N ALA A 89 16.46 -13.92 24.61
CA ALA A 89 17.35 -13.51 23.54
C ALA A 89 16.61 -13.49 22.21
N ILE A 90 16.78 -12.40 21.49
CA ILE A 90 16.30 -12.20 20.12
C ILE A 90 17.51 -12.35 19.21
N GLN A 91 17.45 -13.28 18.27
CA GLN A 91 18.46 -13.49 17.23
C GLN A 91 17.79 -13.39 15.86
N THR A 92 18.48 -12.80 14.90
CA THR A 92 17.89 -12.49 13.59
C THR A 92 18.87 -12.81 12.46
N GLY A 93 18.34 -12.99 11.24
CA GLY A 93 19.16 -13.23 10.05
C GLY A 93 19.85 -11.97 9.54
N SER A 94 19.31 -10.79 9.84
CA SER A 94 19.89 -9.48 9.50
C SER A 94 19.69 -8.48 10.64
N GLU A 95 20.47 -7.40 10.68
CA GLU A 95 20.34 -6.39 11.74
C GLU A 95 19.01 -5.64 11.69
N ARG A 96 18.46 -5.38 10.48
CA ARG A 96 17.13 -4.75 10.34
C ARG A 96 16.02 -5.59 10.97
N SER A 97 16.18 -6.90 10.95
CA SER A 97 15.19 -7.81 11.53
C SER A 97 15.14 -7.76 13.05
N LEU A 98 16.14 -7.17 13.74
CA LEU A 98 16.05 -6.86 15.17
C LEU A 98 14.91 -5.92 15.48
N LEU A 99 14.67 -4.93 14.61
CA LEU A 99 13.52 -4.04 14.74
C LEU A 99 12.21 -4.82 14.62
N HIS A 100 12.09 -5.64 13.56
CA HIS A 100 10.91 -6.47 13.32
C HIS A 100 10.64 -7.43 14.49
N ALA A 101 11.66 -8.11 14.96
CA ALA A 101 11.56 -9.07 16.07
C ALA A 101 11.22 -8.40 17.40
N SER A 102 11.77 -7.20 17.65
CA SER A 102 11.47 -6.42 18.86
C SER A 102 10.00 -6.02 18.89
N TYR A 103 9.46 -5.57 17.75
CA TYR A 103 8.05 -5.20 17.65
C TYR A 103 7.12 -6.42 17.69
N ASP A 104 7.49 -7.54 17.08
CA ASP A 104 6.74 -8.80 17.22
C ASP A 104 6.68 -9.29 18.68
N LEU A 105 7.79 -9.19 19.41
CA LEU A 105 7.83 -9.49 20.83
C LEU A 105 6.88 -8.60 21.64
N MET A 106 6.90 -7.28 21.37
CA MET A 106 6.01 -6.33 22.05
C MET A 106 4.53 -6.61 21.74
N GLU A 107 4.21 -6.98 20.49
CA GLU A 107 2.86 -7.36 20.09
C GLU A 107 2.37 -8.63 20.78
N ARG A 108 3.25 -9.62 20.94
CA ARG A 108 2.94 -10.85 21.70
C ARG A 108 2.73 -10.58 23.19
N LEU A 109 3.34 -9.52 23.72
CA LEU A 109 3.08 -9.00 25.05
C LEU A 109 1.83 -8.13 25.13
N GLY A 110 1.12 -7.90 24.02
CA GLY A 110 -0.15 -7.18 23.96
C GLY A 110 -0.05 -5.73 23.52
N ALA A 111 1.14 -5.22 23.15
CA ALA A 111 1.25 -3.90 22.54
C ALA A 111 0.57 -3.88 21.14
N ARG A 112 0.13 -2.71 20.73
CA ARG A 112 -0.47 -2.51 19.40
C ARG A 112 0.08 -1.26 18.73
N PHE A 113 0.33 -1.37 17.42
CA PHE A 113 0.97 -0.35 16.59
C PHE A 113 0.17 -0.16 15.30
N ILE A 114 -1.06 0.30 15.43
CA ILE A 114 -1.99 0.51 14.31
C ILE A 114 -1.65 1.81 13.59
N PRO A 115 -1.72 1.87 12.24
CA PRO A 115 -1.43 3.08 11.50
C PRO A 115 -2.40 4.21 11.87
N GLY A 116 -1.86 5.41 12.05
CA GLY A 116 -2.64 6.60 12.43
C GLY A 116 -3.17 6.60 13.86
N ALA A 117 -2.79 5.63 14.71
CA ALA A 117 -3.15 5.59 16.12
C ALA A 117 -1.92 5.68 17.02
N ALA A 118 -2.11 6.20 18.23
CA ALA A 118 -1.07 6.16 19.25
C ALA A 118 -0.73 4.71 19.62
N SER A 119 0.57 4.43 19.80
CA SER A 119 1.02 3.10 20.24
C SER A 119 0.42 2.76 21.60
N ASN A 120 -0.22 1.60 21.69
CA ASN A 120 -0.83 1.12 22.93
C ASN A 120 0.10 0.12 23.63
N PHE A 121 0.41 0.39 24.90
CA PHE A 121 1.27 -0.44 25.73
C PHE A 121 0.50 -0.92 26.96
N PRO A 122 0.16 -2.22 27.08
CA PRO A 122 -0.52 -2.74 28.26
C PRO A 122 0.39 -2.68 29.50
N LYS A 123 -0.19 -2.51 30.67
CA LYS A 123 0.53 -2.63 31.94
C LYS A 123 0.62 -4.10 32.35
N LEU A 124 1.84 -4.60 32.55
CA LEU A 124 2.12 -6.00 32.78
C LEU A 124 2.96 -6.23 34.03
N ALA A 125 2.78 -7.36 34.68
CA ALA A 125 3.72 -7.86 35.69
C ALA A 125 4.92 -8.55 35.02
N LEU A 126 6.12 -8.49 35.62
CA LEU A 126 7.36 -9.12 35.10
C LEU A 126 7.18 -10.62 34.76
N GLY A 127 6.29 -11.31 35.46
CA GLY A 127 5.94 -12.69 35.15
C GLY A 127 5.41 -12.91 33.72
N ALA A 128 4.99 -11.86 32.99
CA ALA A 128 4.62 -11.98 31.58
C ALA A 128 5.85 -12.33 30.71
N LEU A 129 7.00 -11.68 30.96
CA LEU A 129 8.26 -12.04 30.29
C LEU A 129 8.69 -13.48 30.63
N ALA A 130 8.52 -13.88 31.90
CA ALA A 130 8.86 -15.25 32.35
C ALA A 130 7.98 -16.32 31.68
N ARG A 131 6.73 -16.02 31.37
CA ARG A 131 5.78 -16.95 30.71
C ARG A 131 5.89 -17.00 29.20
N LEU A 132 6.59 -16.05 28.58
CA LEU A 132 6.76 -16.04 27.14
C LEU A 132 7.53 -17.30 26.69
N LYS A 133 6.90 -18.11 25.85
CA LYS A 133 7.52 -19.31 25.29
C LYS A 133 8.49 -18.93 24.17
N PRO A 134 9.60 -19.66 23.98
CA PRO A 134 10.44 -19.51 22.80
C PRO A 134 9.64 -19.70 21.51
N TYR A 135 10.01 -18.95 20.47
CA TYR A 135 9.39 -19.07 19.15
C TYR A 135 10.33 -18.55 18.05
N ALA A 136 10.03 -18.92 16.83
CA ALA A 136 10.70 -18.39 15.64
C ALA A 136 9.67 -17.90 14.64
N MET A 137 10.08 -16.99 13.78
CA MET A 137 9.29 -16.48 12.67
C MET A 137 10.17 -16.33 11.42
N THR A 138 9.64 -16.80 10.30
CA THR A 138 10.12 -16.46 8.96
C THR A 138 8.95 -15.77 8.25
N PRO A 139 9.10 -14.51 7.81
CA PRO A 139 8.05 -13.83 7.07
C PRO A 139 7.66 -14.60 5.82
N ALA A 140 6.36 -14.61 5.50
CA ALA A 140 5.83 -15.32 4.35
C ALA A 140 6.27 -14.75 3.00
N PHE A 141 6.53 -13.43 2.98
CA PHE A 141 7.06 -12.73 1.82
C PHE A 141 8.44 -12.17 2.17
N LYS A 142 9.43 -12.38 1.30
CA LYS A 142 10.80 -11.87 1.50
C LYS A 142 10.84 -10.35 1.34
N ARG A 143 10.28 -9.84 0.23
CA ARG A 143 10.11 -8.40 0.01
C ARG A 143 8.67 -8.00 0.31
N ARG A 144 8.53 -7.02 1.18
CA ARG A 144 7.25 -6.47 1.66
C ARG A 144 7.36 -4.95 1.57
N ALA A 145 6.64 -4.35 0.63
CA ALA A 145 6.77 -2.94 0.34
C ALA A 145 5.47 -2.18 0.47
N PHE A 146 5.57 -0.90 0.81
CA PHE A 146 4.59 0.08 0.41
C PHE A 146 5.09 0.88 -0.78
N VAL A 147 4.14 1.30 -1.60
CA VAL A 147 4.37 2.20 -2.73
C VAL A 147 3.64 3.49 -2.43
N SER A 148 4.35 4.61 -2.47
CA SER A 148 3.76 5.93 -2.36
C SER A 148 3.64 6.53 -3.76
N ASP A 149 2.41 6.71 -4.20
CA ASP A 149 2.15 7.53 -5.38
C ASP A 149 1.83 8.95 -4.91
N ILE A 150 2.80 9.83 -5.13
CA ILE A 150 2.63 11.25 -4.93
C ILE A 150 2.16 11.80 -6.28
N MET A 151 0.86 11.84 -6.50
CA MET A 151 0.28 12.34 -7.74
C MET A 151 0.69 13.79 -8.00
N THR A 152 1.52 13.98 -9.02
CA THR A 152 2.36 15.17 -9.21
C THR A 152 1.75 16.28 -10.06
N TRP A 153 0.64 16.06 -10.71
CA TRP A 153 -0.08 17.11 -11.45
C TRP A 153 -0.42 18.36 -10.61
N ASN A 154 -0.14 18.30 -9.31
CA ASN A 154 -0.42 19.33 -8.33
C ASN A 154 0.79 20.04 -7.76
N TYR A 155 1.99 19.80 -8.29
CA TYR A 155 3.24 20.40 -7.80
C TYR A 155 3.38 21.92 -8.03
N THR A 156 2.38 22.58 -8.45
CA THR A 156 2.33 24.05 -8.36
C THR A 156 2.34 24.57 -6.92
N HIS A 157 2.25 23.67 -5.91
CA HIS A 157 2.23 24.02 -4.50
C HIS A 157 3.38 23.34 -3.72
N PRO A 158 4.50 24.04 -3.48
CA PRO A 158 5.65 23.52 -2.70
C PRO A 158 5.26 22.96 -1.32
N ASP A 159 4.24 23.55 -0.70
CA ASP A 159 3.75 23.16 0.61
C ASP A 159 3.27 21.69 0.67
N ARG A 160 2.78 21.16 -0.43
CA ARG A 160 2.29 19.77 -0.49
C ARG A 160 3.40 18.74 -0.41
N LEU A 161 4.51 19.00 -1.09
CA LEU A 161 5.67 18.12 -0.98
C LEU A 161 6.16 18.03 0.47
N GLU A 162 6.30 19.18 1.15
CA GLU A 162 6.74 19.18 2.56
C GLU A 162 5.75 18.44 3.46
N MET A 163 4.46 18.52 3.21
CA MET A 163 3.45 17.77 3.96
C MET A 163 3.57 16.25 3.73
N HIS A 164 3.81 15.81 2.49
CA HIS A 164 4.10 14.40 2.20
C HIS A 164 5.38 13.93 2.90
N LEU A 165 6.46 14.69 2.77
CA LEU A 165 7.72 14.36 3.44
C LEU A 165 7.56 14.32 4.96
N LYS A 166 6.77 15.22 5.54
CA LYS A 166 6.43 15.20 6.96
C LYS A 166 5.68 13.93 7.34
N PHE A 167 4.68 13.54 6.56
CA PHE A 167 3.95 12.30 6.77
C PHE A 167 4.88 11.08 6.66
N ASP A 168 5.72 11.00 5.64
CA ASP A 168 6.61 9.87 5.41
C ASP A 168 7.68 9.74 6.50
N ARG A 169 8.13 10.84 7.10
CA ARG A 169 9.01 10.81 8.30
C ARG A 169 8.39 10.07 9.49
N GLU A 170 7.07 9.95 9.55
CA GLU A 170 6.35 9.18 10.55
C GLU A 170 5.95 7.79 10.04
N PHE A 171 5.53 7.71 8.78
CA PHE A 171 5.04 6.48 8.16
C PHE A 171 6.14 5.45 7.91
N VAL A 172 7.30 5.88 7.42
CA VAL A 172 8.45 4.98 7.15
C VAL A 172 8.93 4.28 8.43
N PRO A 173 9.15 4.96 9.57
CA PRO A 173 9.44 4.28 10.82
C PRO A 173 8.33 3.32 11.26
N TRP A 174 7.06 3.70 11.09
CA TRP A 174 5.94 2.82 11.45
C TRP A 174 5.96 1.53 10.63
N MET A 175 6.07 1.63 9.31
CA MET A 175 6.05 0.45 8.44
C MET A 175 7.27 -0.46 8.68
N ALA A 176 8.47 0.11 8.90
CA ALA A 176 9.68 -0.64 9.22
C ALA A 176 9.53 -1.45 10.51
N ARG A 177 9.00 -0.82 11.57
CA ARG A 177 8.67 -1.49 12.85
C ARG A 177 7.72 -2.65 12.67
N ARG A 178 6.86 -2.58 11.66
CA ARG A 178 5.85 -3.60 11.34
C ARG A 178 6.36 -4.69 10.40
N GLY A 179 7.63 -4.65 10.02
CA GLY A 179 8.27 -5.66 9.19
C GLY A 179 8.18 -5.42 7.69
N ILE A 180 7.77 -4.23 7.25
CA ILE A 180 7.92 -3.77 5.88
C ILE A 180 9.39 -3.42 5.66
N ASN A 181 9.98 -3.88 4.58
CA ASN A 181 11.42 -3.80 4.36
C ASN A 181 11.82 -3.08 3.06
N ALA A 182 10.84 -2.61 2.27
CA ALA A 182 11.09 -1.78 1.10
C ALA A 182 10.03 -0.68 0.98
N PHE A 183 10.40 0.43 0.36
CA PHE A 183 9.52 1.55 0.08
C PHE A 183 9.83 2.11 -1.30
N GLN A 184 8.78 2.21 -2.13
CA GLN A 184 8.87 2.71 -3.49
C GLN A 184 8.18 4.05 -3.60
N TYR A 185 8.86 5.01 -4.23
CA TYR A 185 8.23 6.21 -4.75
C TYR A 185 7.91 6.06 -6.23
N VAL A 186 6.64 6.18 -6.59
CA VAL A 186 6.22 6.31 -7.97
C VAL A 186 6.59 7.71 -8.46
N ARG A 187 7.31 7.77 -9.56
CA ARG A 187 7.72 9.01 -10.20
C ARG A 187 6.98 9.20 -11.53
N HIS A 188 6.50 10.41 -11.75
CA HIS A 188 5.86 10.83 -12.99
C HIS A 188 6.70 11.88 -13.74
N ALA A 189 6.40 12.11 -15.01
CA ALA A 189 7.18 12.99 -15.89
C ALA A 189 7.33 14.45 -15.39
N HIS A 190 6.46 14.88 -14.47
CA HIS A 190 6.46 16.24 -13.94
C HIS A 190 7.19 16.39 -12.60
N ASP A 191 7.84 15.34 -12.10
CA ASP A 191 8.40 15.26 -10.75
C ASP A 191 9.83 15.80 -10.62
N SER A 192 10.26 16.70 -11.50
CA SER A 192 11.60 17.31 -11.44
C SER A 192 11.90 18.03 -10.10
N LEU A 193 10.86 18.29 -9.29
CA LEU A 193 10.97 18.99 -8.01
C LEU A 193 10.97 18.04 -6.79
N LEU A 194 10.82 16.74 -6.99
CA LEU A 194 10.81 15.80 -5.86
C LEU A 194 12.22 15.61 -5.30
N ARG A 195 12.35 15.94 -4.04
CA ARG A 195 13.56 15.78 -3.23
C ARG A 195 13.45 14.54 -2.34
N ILE A 196 13.18 13.36 -2.95
CA ILE A 196 13.08 12.07 -2.22
C ILE A 196 14.41 11.69 -1.55
N ASP A 197 15.52 12.17 -2.08
CA ASP A 197 16.84 12.07 -1.47
C ASP A 197 16.87 12.55 0.00
N GLN A 198 15.95 13.44 0.40
CA GLN A 198 15.83 13.89 1.79
C GLN A 198 15.39 12.77 2.76
N LEU A 199 14.76 11.70 2.27
CA LEU A 199 14.34 10.57 3.07
C LEU A 199 15.35 9.41 3.08
N THR A 200 16.37 9.44 2.24
CA THR A 200 17.40 8.40 2.19
C THR A 200 18.07 8.11 3.55
N PRO A 201 18.46 9.13 4.36
CA PRO A 201 18.98 8.85 5.70
C PRO A 201 17.99 8.14 6.61
N LEU A 202 16.70 8.45 6.48
CA LEU A 202 15.64 7.81 7.25
C LEU A 202 15.48 6.33 6.85
N TYR A 203 15.46 6.02 5.54
CA TYR A 203 15.40 4.63 5.07
C TYR A 203 16.57 3.81 5.61
N LYS A 204 17.78 4.34 5.47
CA LYS A 204 19.00 3.68 5.94
C LYS A 204 18.96 3.42 7.46
N SER A 205 18.53 4.42 8.25
CA SER A 205 18.46 4.28 9.72
C SER A 205 17.48 3.23 10.20
N TYR A 206 16.42 2.96 9.43
CA TYR A 206 15.42 1.94 9.72
C TYR A 206 15.62 0.63 8.93
N GLY A 207 16.66 0.53 8.12
CA GLY A 207 16.95 -0.67 7.32
C GLY A 207 15.92 -0.97 6.24
N VAL A 208 15.26 0.07 5.72
CA VAL A 208 14.29 -0.01 4.62
C VAL A 208 15.01 0.17 3.31
N GLY A 209 14.82 -0.76 2.36
CA GLY A 209 15.28 -0.62 0.98
C GLY A 209 14.50 0.46 0.26
N ALA A 210 15.19 1.26 -0.55
CA ALA A 210 14.58 2.30 -1.35
C ALA A 210 14.43 1.83 -2.80
N GLU A 211 13.28 2.10 -3.41
CA GLU A 211 13.02 1.79 -4.82
C GLU A 211 12.47 3.04 -5.50
N TYR A 212 13.02 3.35 -6.65
CA TYR A 212 12.66 4.54 -7.40
C TYR A 212 12.28 4.20 -8.83
N GLY A 213 11.50 5.06 -9.42
CA GLY A 213 10.99 4.93 -10.77
C GLY A 213 9.49 5.09 -10.82
N GLY A 214 8.85 4.46 -11.79
CA GLY A 214 7.44 4.62 -12.10
C GLY A 214 7.24 4.95 -13.57
N HIS A 215 6.33 5.85 -13.91
CA HIS A 215 6.05 6.28 -15.29
C HIS A 215 7.17 7.15 -15.89
N VAL A 216 8.41 6.64 -15.80
CA VAL A 216 9.63 7.40 -16.11
C VAL A 216 10.09 7.28 -17.56
N LEU A 217 9.49 6.45 -18.40
CA LEU A 217 9.88 6.42 -19.83
C LEU A 217 9.79 7.80 -20.48
N GLN A 218 8.87 8.64 -20.03
CA GLN A 218 8.75 10.03 -20.49
C GLN A 218 9.84 10.95 -19.95
N ILE A 219 10.55 10.56 -18.89
CA ILE A 219 11.70 11.28 -18.35
C ILE A 219 12.99 10.79 -19.03
N LEU A 220 13.11 9.48 -19.19
CA LEU A 220 14.29 8.85 -19.78
C LEU A 220 14.48 9.20 -21.26
N LEU A 221 13.38 9.52 -21.96
CA LEU A 221 13.40 10.18 -23.27
C LEU A 221 12.82 11.60 -23.12
N PRO A 222 13.64 12.65 -22.94
CA PRO A 222 13.16 14.01 -22.72
C PRO A 222 12.26 14.50 -23.84
N ARG A 223 11.11 15.07 -23.48
CA ARG A 223 10.07 15.45 -24.45
C ARG A 223 10.50 16.59 -25.38
N GLU A 224 11.45 17.41 -24.94
CA GLU A 224 12.04 18.51 -25.71
C GLU A 224 12.77 18.01 -26.97
N GLN A 225 13.24 16.76 -26.95
CA GLN A 225 13.89 16.14 -28.12
C GLN A 225 12.90 15.91 -29.28
N PHE A 226 11.60 16.05 -29.07
CA PHE A 226 10.60 15.88 -30.13
C PHE A 226 10.79 16.91 -31.27
N GLU A 227 11.23 18.10 -30.97
CA GLU A 227 11.46 19.15 -31.97
C GLU A 227 12.62 18.80 -32.93
N SER A 228 13.69 18.18 -32.39
CA SER A 228 14.89 17.83 -33.17
C SER A 228 14.88 16.38 -33.69
N HIS A 229 14.21 15.47 -32.95
CA HIS A 229 14.20 14.03 -33.21
C HIS A 229 12.78 13.44 -33.10
N PRO A 230 11.81 13.90 -33.92
CA PRO A 230 10.45 13.37 -33.87
C PRO A 230 10.39 11.86 -34.11
N GLU A 231 11.37 11.29 -34.84
CA GLU A 231 11.49 9.85 -35.13
C GLU A 231 11.75 8.98 -33.88
N TYR A 232 12.19 9.55 -32.77
CA TYR A 232 12.35 8.85 -31.49
C TYR A 232 11.00 8.54 -30.82
N PHE A 233 9.98 9.33 -31.15
CA PHE A 233 8.68 9.30 -30.47
C PHE A 233 7.67 8.41 -31.18
N PRO A 234 6.61 7.96 -30.47
CA PRO A 234 5.66 7.04 -31.04
C PRO A 234 4.85 7.66 -32.19
N THR A 235 4.52 6.83 -33.17
CA THR A 235 3.51 7.15 -34.17
C THR A 235 2.13 6.76 -33.60
N ALA A 236 1.19 7.67 -33.58
CA ALA A 236 -0.19 7.43 -33.19
C ALA A 236 -0.94 6.59 -34.24
N THR A 237 -2.17 6.18 -33.95
CA THR A 237 -3.00 5.35 -34.83
C THR A 237 -3.37 6.06 -36.13
N ASP A 238 -3.42 7.37 -36.14
CA ASP A 238 -3.68 8.22 -37.31
C ASP A 238 -2.44 8.42 -38.21
N GLY A 239 -1.27 7.87 -37.82
CA GLY A 239 -0.01 8.00 -38.52
C GLY A 239 0.82 9.21 -38.15
N THR A 240 0.34 10.10 -37.30
CA THR A 240 1.10 11.29 -36.82
C THR A 240 2.09 10.88 -35.72
N ARG A 241 3.22 11.58 -35.62
CA ARG A 241 4.12 11.45 -34.47
C ARG A 241 3.73 12.41 -33.37
N THR A 242 3.86 11.94 -32.14
CA THR A 242 3.44 12.70 -30.96
C THR A 242 4.51 12.66 -29.87
N ALA A 243 4.75 13.79 -29.23
CA ALA A 243 5.61 13.86 -28.04
C ALA A 243 4.98 13.15 -26.81
N ARG A 244 3.69 12.79 -26.86
CA ARG A 244 3.01 12.06 -25.80
C ARG A 244 3.18 10.57 -25.96
N GLY A 245 3.14 9.84 -24.86
CA GLY A 245 3.26 8.38 -24.85
C GLY A 245 4.70 7.88 -24.69
N ASN A 246 4.99 6.66 -25.12
CA ASN A 246 6.26 6.00 -24.90
C ASN A 246 7.34 6.44 -25.92
N LEU A 247 7.90 5.51 -26.68
CA LEU A 247 8.90 5.80 -27.72
C LEU A 247 8.70 4.89 -28.94
N CYS A 248 9.42 5.19 -30.02
CA CYS A 248 9.51 4.31 -31.16
C CYS A 248 10.59 3.23 -30.90
N VAL A 249 10.20 2.03 -30.49
CA VAL A 249 11.13 0.95 -30.12
C VAL A 249 11.86 0.33 -31.32
N SER A 250 11.47 0.65 -32.54
CA SER A 250 12.19 0.27 -33.74
C SER A 250 13.33 1.24 -34.11
N ASN A 251 13.37 2.41 -33.46
CA ASN A 251 14.47 3.37 -33.61
C ASN A 251 15.54 3.04 -32.57
N PRO A 252 16.76 2.61 -32.97
CA PRO A 252 17.82 2.22 -32.06
C PRO A 252 18.38 3.41 -31.26
N ASP A 253 18.39 4.62 -31.84
CA ASP A 253 18.90 5.80 -31.15
C ASP A 253 17.93 6.22 -30.04
N ALA A 254 16.62 6.13 -30.23
CA ALA A 254 15.63 6.35 -29.19
C ALA A 254 15.82 5.39 -28.00
N VAL A 255 16.04 4.11 -28.29
CA VAL A 255 16.32 3.09 -27.26
C VAL A 255 17.62 3.40 -26.52
N LYS A 256 18.67 3.82 -27.26
CA LYS A 256 19.95 4.21 -26.68
C LYS A 256 19.81 5.39 -25.71
N VAL A 257 19.07 6.44 -26.09
CA VAL A 257 18.79 7.59 -25.21
C VAL A 257 18.11 7.15 -23.91
N VAL A 258 17.13 6.24 -24.00
CA VAL A 258 16.46 5.70 -22.81
C VAL A 258 17.42 4.91 -21.92
N CYS A 259 18.31 4.10 -22.49
CA CYS A 259 19.32 3.37 -21.73
C CYS A 259 20.32 4.32 -21.03
N GLU A 260 20.80 5.34 -21.71
CA GLU A 260 21.69 6.36 -21.14
C GLU A 260 20.99 7.13 -20.01
N GLY A 261 19.72 7.46 -20.21
CA GLY A 261 18.86 8.08 -19.20
C GLY A 261 18.69 7.20 -17.96
N ALA A 262 18.45 5.90 -18.14
CA ALA A 262 18.30 4.94 -17.05
C ALA A 262 19.59 4.81 -16.22
N LEU A 263 20.74 4.64 -16.90
CA LEU A 263 22.04 4.59 -16.24
C LEU A 263 22.36 5.88 -15.47
N SER A 264 21.96 7.04 -16.00
CA SER A 264 22.11 8.31 -15.30
C SER A 264 21.22 8.38 -14.07
N TYR A 265 19.97 7.89 -14.20
CA TYR A 265 19.00 7.85 -13.11
C TYR A 265 19.48 6.96 -11.95
N VAL A 266 20.00 5.77 -12.22
CA VAL A 266 20.56 4.89 -11.18
C VAL A 266 21.80 5.50 -10.52
N ARG A 267 22.65 6.21 -11.29
CA ARG A 267 23.79 6.94 -10.70
C ARG A 267 23.37 8.10 -9.79
N GLU A 268 22.24 8.75 -10.10
CA GLU A 268 21.67 9.82 -9.26
C GLU A 268 21.08 9.26 -7.96
N TYR A 269 20.53 8.04 -8.02
CA TYR A 269 19.91 7.35 -6.87
C TYR A 269 20.60 6.00 -6.60
N PRO A 270 21.83 6.01 -6.07
CA PRO A 270 22.65 4.79 -5.91
C PRO A 270 22.12 3.82 -4.86
N GLU A 271 21.17 4.24 -4.02
CA GLU A 271 20.47 3.39 -3.06
C GLU A 271 19.32 2.59 -3.67
N ASN A 272 19.01 2.79 -4.95
CA ASN A 272 17.91 2.10 -5.62
C ASN A 272 18.17 0.59 -5.72
N GLU A 273 17.27 -0.22 -5.15
CA GLU A 273 17.38 -1.68 -5.15
C GLU A 273 16.66 -2.35 -6.35
N LEU A 274 15.71 -1.65 -6.97
CA LEU A 274 14.94 -2.08 -8.13
C LEU A 274 14.52 -0.87 -8.96
N LEU A 275 14.88 -0.85 -10.24
CA LEU A 275 14.54 0.25 -11.14
C LEU A 275 13.18 -0.01 -11.80
N HIS A 276 12.22 0.88 -11.55
CA HIS A 276 10.90 0.84 -12.17
C HIS A 276 10.85 1.79 -13.37
N ILE A 277 10.65 1.25 -14.58
CA ILE A 277 10.63 2.03 -15.83
C ILE A 277 9.28 1.87 -16.56
N TRP A 278 8.19 2.22 -15.90
CA TRP A 278 6.86 2.06 -16.45
C TRP A 278 6.61 2.94 -17.67
N GLY A 279 5.77 2.41 -18.57
CA GLY A 279 5.25 3.16 -19.72
C GLY A 279 4.30 4.29 -19.31
N ALA A 280 3.75 4.99 -20.29
CA ALA A 280 2.77 6.04 -20.07
C ALA A 280 1.51 5.49 -19.37
N ASP A 281 1.01 6.20 -18.36
CA ASP A 281 -0.21 5.85 -17.63
C ASP A 281 -1.45 6.30 -18.42
N VAL A 282 -1.76 5.54 -19.47
CA VAL A 282 -2.93 5.75 -20.34
C VAL A 282 -3.54 4.42 -20.75
N TRP A 283 -4.86 4.40 -20.94
CA TRP A 283 -5.62 3.17 -21.20
C TRP A 283 -5.21 2.41 -22.47
N ASP A 284 -4.77 3.11 -23.51
CA ASP A 284 -4.31 2.54 -24.79
C ASP A 284 -2.81 2.26 -24.83
N GLY A 285 -2.11 2.47 -23.70
CA GLY A 285 -0.69 2.26 -23.54
C GLY A 285 0.21 3.20 -24.35
N ALA A 286 -0.33 4.00 -25.25
CA ALA A 286 0.37 4.94 -26.15
C ALA A 286 1.64 4.35 -26.78
N TRP A 287 1.57 3.14 -27.27
CA TRP A 287 2.66 2.43 -27.98
C TRP A 287 2.78 2.90 -29.43
N CYS A 288 3.96 2.70 -30.01
CA CYS A 288 4.24 3.14 -31.37
C CYS A 288 3.52 2.29 -32.42
N ASN A 289 2.83 2.96 -33.35
CA ASN A 289 2.10 2.36 -34.49
C ASN A 289 2.84 2.52 -35.83
N CYS A 290 4.15 2.84 -35.85
CA CYS A 290 4.91 2.83 -37.11
C CYS A 290 4.93 1.42 -37.73
N PRO A 291 5.23 1.26 -39.04
CA PRO A 291 5.15 -0.03 -39.75
C PRO A 291 5.93 -1.16 -39.06
N GLU A 292 7.05 -0.88 -38.44
CA GLU A 292 7.88 -1.88 -37.75
C GLU A 292 7.34 -2.20 -36.35
N CYS A 293 7.03 -1.18 -35.54
CA CYS A 293 6.53 -1.38 -34.18
C CYS A 293 5.14 -2.06 -34.17
N LYS A 294 4.30 -1.75 -35.15
CA LYS A 294 2.95 -2.34 -35.28
C LYS A 294 2.95 -3.86 -35.46
N ARG A 295 4.11 -4.47 -35.81
CA ARG A 295 4.29 -5.93 -35.87
C ARG A 295 4.47 -6.58 -34.50
N LEU A 296 4.72 -5.76 -33.48
CA LEU A 296 4.94 -6.17 -32.10
C LEU A 296 3.70 -5.84 -31.26
N SER A 297 3.31 -6.76 -30.39
CA SER A 297 2.32 -6.43 -29.36
C SER A 297 2.86 -5.35 -28.39
N PRO A 298 1.99 -4.63 -27.66
CA PRO A 298 2.41 -3.71 -26.60
C PRO A 298 3.42 -4.35 -25.65
N GLN A 299 3.18 -5.59 -25.24
CA GLN A 299 4.04 -6.36 -24.34
C GLN A 299 5.44 -6.55 -24.93
N LEU A 300 5.55 -6.83 -26.22
CA LEU A 300 6.84 -7.03 -26.90
C LEU A 300 7.57 -5.72 -27.16
N GLN A 301 6.84 -4.64 -27.46
CA GLN A 301 7.45 -3.31 -27.53
C GLN A 301 8.05 -2.93 -26.18
N TYR A 302 7.31 -3.11 -25.11
CA TYR A 302 7.78 -2.80 -23.77
C TYR A 302 8.95 -3.70 -23.33
N MET A 303 8.88 -5.01 -23.58
CA MET A 303 9.97 -5.94 -23.26
C MET A 303 11.27 -5.57 -23.98
N LYS A 304 11.19 -5.05 -25.21
CA LYS A 304 12.37 -4.62 -25.95
C LYS A 304 13.08 -3.45 -25.24
N ILE A 305 12.32 -2.51 -24.68
CA ILE A 305 12.87 -1.40 -23.91
C ILE A 305 13.49 -1.91 -22.60
N VAL A 306 12.71 -2.68 -21.83
CA VAL A 306 13.12 -3.20 -20.52
C VAL A 306 14.38 -4.05 -20.65
N ASN A 307 14.45 -4.95 -21.62
CA ASN A 307 15.65 -5.75 -21.88
C ASN A 307 16.86 -4.90 -22.29
N ALA A 308 16.66 -3.84 -23.08
CA ALA A 308 17.77 -2.97 -23.48
C ALA A 308 18.34 -2.22 -22.26
N VAL A 309 17.48 -1.70 -21.39
CA VAL A 309 17.89 -1.06 -20.13
C VAL A 309 18.55 -2.07 -19.20
N ALA A 310 17.96 -3.26 -19.04
CA ALA A 310 18.50 -4.31 -18.19
C ALA A 310 19.89 -4.79 -18.65
N ALA A 311 20.13 -4.87 -19.96
CA ALA A 311 21.46 -5.18 -20.52
C ALA A 311 22.48 -4.06 -20.28
N ALA A 312 22.05 -2.80 -20.32
CA ALA A 312 22.90 -1.65 -20.02
C ALA A 312 23.27 -1.62 -18.53
N GLU A 313 22.31 -1.89 -17.63
CA GLU A 313 22.53 -1.99 -16.18
C GLU A 313 23.44 -3.17 -15.81
N ASP A 314 23.27 -4.35 -16.41
CA ASP A 314 24.12 -5.53 -16.16
C ASP A 314 25.58 -5.27 -16.57
N SER A 315 25.78 -4.43 -17.59
CA SER A 315 27.11 -4.03 -18.06
C SER A 315 27.76 -2.95 -17.19
N ALA A 316 27.00 -2.29 -16.33
CA ALA A 316 27.48 -1.25 -15.43
C ALA A 316 27.94 -1.86 -14.10
N ALA A 317 29.01 -1.33 -13.52
CA ALA A 317 29.46 -1.75 -12.20
C ALA A 317 28.41 -1.34 -11.15
N GLY A 318 27.77 -2.31 -10.51
CA GLY A 318 26.70 -2.10 -9.51
C GLY A 318 25.32 -1.86 -10.12
N GLY A 319 25.07 -2.35 -11.32
CA GLY A 319 23.75 -2.29 -11.96
C GLY A 319 22.65 -2.95 -11.14
N VAL A 320 21.44 -2.40 -11.24
CA VAL A 320 20.25 -2.87 -10.51
C VAL A 320 19.32 -3.68 -11.41
N PRO A 321 18.53 -4.63 -10.87
CA PRO A 321 17.47 -5.27 -11.64
C PRO A 321 16.41 -4.26 -12.09
N VAL A 322 15.72 -4.59 -13.20
CA VAL A 322 14.72 -3.72 -13.83
C VAL A 322 13.36 -4.36 -13.79
N ALA A 323 12.34 -3.60 -13.36
CA ALA A 323 10.97 -4.06 -13.31
C ALA A 323 10.24 -3.88 -14.66
N TYR A 324 9.54 -4.93 -15.10
CA TYR A 324 8.59 -4.92 -16.21
C TYR A 324 7.17 -4.87 -15.65
N LEU A 325 6.47 -3.76 -15.83
CA LEU A 325 5.11 -3.59 -15.33
C LEU A 325 4.08 -4.33 -16.21
N ALA A 326 3.35 -5.26 -15.61
CA ALA A 326 2.19 -5.93 -16.19
C ALA A 326 0.91 -5.24 -15.70
N TYR A 327 0.41 -4.30 -16.49
CA TYR A 327 -0.66 -3.38 -16.13
C TYR A 327 -1.48 -3.00 -17.36
N HIS A 328 -2.76 -2.75 -17.24
CA HIS A 328 -3.65 -2.37 -18.35
C HIS A 328 -3.49 -3.29 -19.59
N ASP A 329 -2.99 -2.74 -20.69
CA ASP A 329 -2.79 -3.40 -21.96
C ASP A 329 -1.63 -4.41 -21.97
N THR A 330 -0.73 -4.35 -20.99
CA THR A 330 0.35 -5.33 -20.79
C THR A 330 0.03 -6.39 -19.74
N LEU A 331 -1.16 -6.36 -19.11
CA LEU A 331 -1.54 -7.29 -18.06
C LEU A 331 -1.55 -8.77 -18.53
N ASP A 332 -2.01 -9.06 -19.74
CA ASP A 332 -1.97 -10.40 -20.31
C ASP A 332 -0.65 -10.60 -21.06
N PRO A 333 0.23 -11.53 -20.64
CA PRO A 333 1.54 -11.66 -21.25
C PRO A 333 1.46 -12.24 -22.68
N ASP A 334 2.26 -11.66 -23.58
CA ASP A 334 2.52 -12.29 -24.88
C ASP A 334 3.42 -13.53 -24.68
N PRO A 335 3.08 -14.70 -25.25
CA PRO A 335 3.88 -15.92 -25.09
C PRO A 335 5.28 -15.83 -25.70
N LYS A 336 5.54 -14.80 -26.49
CA LYS A 336 6.86 -14.52 -27.07
C LYS A 336 7.75 -13.67 -26.18
N LEU A 337 7.30 -13.24 -24.99
CA LEU A 337 8.14 -12.53 -24.03
C LEU A 337 9.39 -13.34 -23.68
N ARG A 338 10.54 -12.69 -23.66
CA ARG A 338 11.83 -13.30 -23.30
C ARG A 338 12.60 -12.31 -22.43
N PRO A 339 12.31 -12.28 -21.11
CA PRO A 339 12.99 -11.39 -20.18
C PRO A 339 14.46 -11.83 -19.96
N LEU A 340 15.37 -10.87 -19.82
CA LEU A 340 16.72 -11.12 -19.35
C LEU A 340 16.74 -11.57 -17.87
N PRO A 341 17.82 -12.22 -17.39
CA PRO A 341 17.91 -12.73 -16.02
C PRO A 341 17.72 -11.68 -14.92
N ASN A 342 18.11 -10.43 -15.17
CA ASN A 342 17.96 -9.28 -14.26
C ASN A 342 16.67 -8.48 -14.49
N VAL A 343 15.71 -9.02 -15.24
CA VAL A 343 14.36 -8.44 -15.43
C VAL A 343 13.37 -9.16 -14.55
N TRP A 344 12.59 -8.40 -13.79
CA TRP A 344 11.54 -8.86 -12.88
C TRP A 344 10.18 -8.42 -13.39
N PHE A 345 9.14 -9.27 -13.33
CA PHE A 345 7.80 -8.77 -13.57
C PHE A 345 7.26 -8.05 -12.32
N GLU A 346 6.49 -7.01 -12.56
CA GLU A 346 5.67 -6.31 -11.56
C GLU A 346 4.21 -6.41 -12.01
N TRP A 347 3.45 -7.29 -11.38
CA TRP A 347 2.08 -7.58 -11.78
C TRP A 347 1.09 -6.76 -10.97
N ALA A 348 0.37 -5.86 -11.65
CA ALA A 348 -0.45 -4.81 -11.08
C ALA A 348 -1.93 -4.94 -11.52
N PRO A 349 -2.76 -5.74 -10.82
CA PRO A 349 -4.11 -6.09 -11.24
C PRO A 349 -5.16 -5.06 -10.79
N ARG A 350 -4.98 -3.79 -11.10
CA ARG A 350 -5.78 -2.69 -10.56
C ARG A 350 -7.29 -2.86 -10.77
N GLU A 351 -7.72 -3.32 -11.95
CA GLU A 351 -9.12 -3.45 -12.35
C GLU A 351 -9.73 -4.81 -11.97
N ARG A 352 -9.11 -5.58 -11.10
CA ARG A 352 -9.68 -6.83 -10.59
C ARG A 352 -10.88 -6.59 -9.67
N CYS A 353 -11.62 -7.64 -9.36
CA CYS A 353 -12.67 -7.60 -8.35
C CYS A 353 -12.07 -7.67 -6.92
N TYR A 354 -12.41 -6.73 -6.07
CA TYR A 354 -12.01 -6.69 -4.65
C TYR A 354 -13.11 -7.19 -3.69
N VAL A 355 -14.23 -7.70 -4.22
CA VAL A 355 -15.25 -8.44 -3.45
C VAL A 355 -14.80 -9.88 -3.20
N HIS A 356 -14.12 -10.47 -4.19
CA HIS A 356 -13.65 -11.85 -4.16
C HIS A 356 -12.13 -11.93 -4.05
N ALA A 357 -11.63 -13.00 -3.47
CA ALA A 357 -10.22 -13.30 -3.52
C ALA A 357 -9.76 -13.52 -4.97
N ILE A 358 -8.46 -13.30 -5.22
CA ILE A 358 -7.88 -13.38 -6.57
C ILE A 358 -8.03 -14.78 -7.19
N ASP A 359 -8.02 -15.82 -6.36
CA ASP A 359 -8.15 -17.23 -6.75
C ASP A 359 -9.58 -17.78 -6.67
N ASP A 360 -10.59 -16.92 -6.42
CA ASP A 360 -11.98 -17.35 -6.24
C ASP A 360 -12.60 -17.75 -7.60
N PRO A 361 -12.88 -19.06 -7.85
CA PRO A 361 -13.40 -19.52 -9.12
C PRO A 361 -14.84 -19.09 -9.38
N SER A 362 -15.57 -18.63 -8.38
CA SER A 362 -16.94 -18.11 -8.52
C SER A 362 -16.97 -16.66 -9.02
N CYS A 363 -15.85 -15.94 -8.97
CA CYS A 363 -15.74 -14.60 -9.51
C CYS A 363 -15.69 -14.61 -11.03
N THR A 364 -16.44 -13.72 -11.67
CA THR A 364 -16.43 -13.62 -13.15
C THR A 364 -15.25 -12.80 -13.70
N ILE A 365 -14.52 -12.09 -12.82
CA ILE A 365 -13.44 -11.16 -13.18
C ILE A 365 -12.08 -11.76 -12.82
N ASN A 366 -11.87 -12.17 -11.57
CA ASN A 366 -10.57 -12.56 -11.02
C ASN A 366 -9.89 -13.77 -11.71
N PRO A 367 -10.60 -14.79 -12.24
CA PRO A 367 -9.94 -15.91 -12.89
C PRO A 367 -9.01 -15.50 -14.05
N ARG A 368 -9.37 -14.46 -14.83
CA ARG A 368 -8.50 -13.91 -15.89
C ARG A 368 -7.19 -13.37 -15.31
N TYR A 369 -7.28 -12.58 -14.23
CA TYR A 369 -6.12 -11.99 -13.57
C TYR A 369 -5.23 -13.06 -12.96
N TYR A 370 -5.81 -14.03 -12.27
CA TYR A 370 -5.07 -15.12 -11.65
C TYR A 370 -4.34 -15.99 -12.69
N GLU A 371 -4.94 -16.23 -13.84
CA GLU A 371 -4.31 -16.96 -14.95
C GLU A 371 -3.20 -16.12 -15.62
N SER A 372 -3.39 -14.81 -15.74
CA SER A 372 -2.35 -13.90 -16.20
C SER A 372 -1.11 -13.96 -15.28
N LEU A 373 -1.31 -13.91 -13.96
CA LEU A 373 -0.21 -14.00 -12.99
C LEU A 373 0.59 -15.29 -13.15
N LYS A 374 -0.09 -16.45 -13.26
CA LYS A 374 0.58 -17.73 -13.46
C LYS A 374 1.46 -17.73 -14.71
N ARG A 375 0.97 -17.18 -15.82
CA ARG A 375 1.75 -17.08 -17.06
C ARG A 375 2.97 -16.16 -16.90
N TYR A 376 2.86 -15.04 -16.13
CA TYR A 376 4.01 -14.20 -15.81
C TYR A 376 5.04 -14.94 -14.95
N ILE A 377 4.61 -15.68 -13.93
CA ILE A 377 5.48 -16.53 -13.11
C ILE A 377 6.28 -17.52 -13.98
N ASP A 378 5.62 -18.19 -14.90
CA ASP A 378 6.25 -19.16 -15.81
C ASP A 378 7.27 -18.49 -16.75
N ILE A 379 6.88 -17.41 -17.42
CA ILE A 379 7.75 -16.70 -18.39
C ILE A 379 8.99 -16.13 -17.71
N PHE A 380 8.84 -15.53 -16.52
CA PHE A 380 9.92 -14.90 -15.77
C PHE A 380 10.60 -15.85 -14.77
N GLN A 381 10.23 -17.13 -14.76
CA GLN A 381 10.80 -18.15 -13.88
C GLN A 381 10.73 -17.76 -12.39
N GLY A 382 9.60 -17.23 -11.98
CA GLY A 382 9.34 -16.79 -10.61
C GLY A 382 9.98 -15.45 -10.21
N ARG A 383 10.75 -14.80 -11.08
CA ARG A 383 11.36 -13.49 -10.79
C ARG A 383 10.34 -12.38 -10.95
N GLY A 384 9.78 -11.90 -9.86
CA GLY A 384 8.84 -10.79 -9.90
C GLY A 384 8.08 -10.61 -8.61
N HIS A 385 7.18 -9.65 -8.62
CA HIS A 385 6.35 -9.32 -7.49
C HIS A 385 4.93 -8.94 -7.89
N VAL A 386 4.05 -8.95 -6.89
CA VAL A 386 2.67 -8.47 -7.01
C VAL A 386 2.59 -7.05 -6.46
N PHE A 387 1.98 -6.15 -7.23
CA PHE A 387 1.67 -4.79 -6.84
C PHE A 387 0.16 -4.68 -6.58
N GLU A 388 -0.26 -4.56 -5.33
CA GLU A 388 -1.66 -4.52 -4.92
C GLU A 388 -2.16 -3.11 -4.58
N TYR A 389 -3.48 -2.95 -4.58
CA TYR A 389 -4.18 -1.68 -4.48
C TYR A 389 -5.14 -1.62 -3.29
N TYR A 390 -4.86 -2.31 -2.18
CA TYR A 390 -5.76 -2.38 -1.01
C TYR A 390 -5.96 -1.05 -0.27
N ALA A 391 -5.17 -0.03 -0.59
CA ALA A 391 -5.27 1.31 -0.02
C ALA A 391 -5.26 2.41 -1.10
N ASP A 392 -5.69 2.07 -2.33
CA ASP A 392 -5.83 3.02 -3.44
C ASP A 392 -7.12 3.83 -3.29
N SER A 393 -6.98 5.09 -2.89
CA SER A 393 -8.12 5.97 -2.70
C SER A 393 -8.77 6.41 -4.01
N ILE A 394 -8.05 6.43 -5.13
CA ILE A 394 -8.65 6.68 -6.45
C ILE A 394 -9.55 5.50 -6.82
N LEU A 395 -9.03 4.29 -6.70
CA LEU A 395 -9.77 3.07 -7.00
C LEU A 395 -11.06 2.99 -6.20
N PHE A 396 -11.02 3.36 -4.92
CA PHE A 396 -12.16 3.28 -4.01
C PHE A 396 -12.97 4.58 -3.92
N GLY A 397 -12.74 5.55 -4.80
CA GLY A 397 -13.48 6.81 -4.84
C GLY A 397 -13.39 7.64 -3.55
N GLY A 398 -12.32 7.48 -2.80
CA GLY A 398 -12.15 8.09 -1.49
C GLY A 398 -13.02 7.49 -0.37
N LEU A 399 -13.79 6.43 -0.64
CA LEU A 399 -14.70 5.83 0.35
C LEU A 399 -13.94 5.02 1.41
N ALA A 400 -14.40 5.10 2.66
CA ALA A 400 -13.86 4.31 3.78
C ALA A 400 -14.28 2.85 3.64
N PHE A 401 -13.43 2.00 3.11
CA PHE A 401 -13.68 0.57 2.97
C PHE A 401 -12.70 -0.29 3.76
N ALA A 402 -13.17 -1.47 4.18
CA ALA A 402 -12.36 -2.47 4.86
C ALA A 402 -12.53 -3.82 4.14
N THR A 403 -11.43 -4.46 3.76
CA THR A 403 -11.43 -5.74 3.03
C THR A 403 -10.44 -6.76 3.60
N PRO A 404 -10.28 -6.88 4.94
CA PRO A 404 -9.24 -7.71 5.53
C PRO A 404 -9.41 -9.20 5.22
N THR A 405 -10.64 -9.67 4.99
CA THR A 405 -10.92 -11.06 4.58
C THR A 405 -10.36 -11.36 3.20
N VAL A 406 -10.58 -10.46 2.24
CA VAL A 406 -10.06 -10.61 0.86
C VAL A 406 -8.54 -10.55 0.88
N ILE A 407 -7.94 -9.56 1.55
CA ILE A 407 -6.49 -9.42 1.70
C ILE A 407 -5.86 -10.71 2.23
N GLY A 408 -6.43 -11.28 3.32
CA GLY A 408 -5.89 -12.51 3.89
C GLY A 408 -6.00 -13.73 2.96
N ARG A 409 -7.01 -13.79 2.09
CA ARG A 409 -7.18 -14.85 1.08
C ARG A 409 -6.21 -14.65 -0.08
N ASP A 410 -6.09 -13.44 -0.58
CA ASP A 410 -5.18 -13.08 -1.68
C ASP A 410 -3.72 -13.40 -1.33
N LEU A 411 -3.26 -12.99 -0.15
CA LEU A 411 -1.89 -13.24 0.30
C LEU A 411 -1.59 -14.75 0.39
N ARG A 412 -2.57 -15.58 0.78
CA ARG A 412 -2.41 -17.04 0.74
C ARG A 412 -2.34 -17.59 -0.68
N ALA A 413 -3.17 -17.05 -1.59
CA ALA A 413 -3.16 -17.46 -2.98
C ALA A 413 -1.82 -17.10 -3.66
N TYR A 414 -1.29 -15.90 -3.41
CA TYR A 414 0.02 -15.49 -3.91
C TYR A 414 1.15 -16.35 -3.36
N GLN A 415 1.16 -16.61 -2.05
CA GLN A 415 2.13 -17.51 -1.44
C GLN A 415 2.07 -18.92 -2.03
N ALA A 416 0.86 -19.45 -2.29
CA ALA A 416 0.68 -20.77 -2.90
C ALA A 416 1.24 -20.86 -4.33
N LEU A 417 1.31 -19.74 -5.06
CA LEU A 417 1.97 -19.61 -6.36
C LEU A 417 3.49 -19.42 -6.27
N GLY A 418 4.06 -19.35 -5.06
CA GLY A 418 5.49 -19.10 -4.87
C GLY A 418 5.90 -17.63 -4.95
N ILE A 419 4.96 -16.70 -4.96
CA ILE A 419 5.24 -15.27 -4.87
C ILE A 419 5.80 -14.98 -3.48
N ASP A 420 6.99 -14.42 -3.42
CA ASP A 420 7.70 -14.05 -2.19
C ASP A 420 8.00 -12.54 -2.10
N SER A 421 7.50 -11.76 -3.05
CA SER A 421 7.65 -10.32 -3.12
C SER A 421 6.31 -9.65 -3.41
N ILE A 422 5.94 -8.65 -2.59
CA ILE A 422 4.66 -7.96 -2.71
C ILE A 422 4.77 -6.51 -2.26
N SER A 423 4.03 -5.63 -2.94
CA SER A 423 3.86 -4.24 -2.58
C SER A 423 2.37 -3.86 -2.51
N ASN A 424 2.07 -2.78 -1.82
CA ASN A 424 0.72 -2.20 -1.74
C ASN A 424 0.76 -0.69 -1.91
N LEU A 425 -0.03 -0.18 -2.84
CA LEU A 425 -0.14 1.25 -3.11
C LEU A 425 -0.78 2.00 -1.94
N THR A 426 -0.24 3.18 -1.65
CA THR A 426 -0.76 4.12 -0.65
C THR A 426 -0.71 5.56 -1.17
N PHE A 427 -1.62 6.37 -0.69
CA PHE A 427 -1.68 7.81 -0.97
C PHE A 427 -1.53 8.60 0.34
N GLY A 428 -0.38 8.45 0.97
CA GLY A 428 -0.01 9.21 2.15
C GLY A 428 -0.99 9.10 3.32
N ALA A 429 -1.23 10.22 3.98
CA ALA A 429 -2.08 10.30 5.18
C ALA A 429 -3.53 9.87 4.91
N TYR A 430 -4.03 10.07 3.69
CA TYR A 430 -5.39 9.67 3.34
C TYR A 430 -5.58 8.15 3.43
N SER A 431 -4.63 7.36 2.92
CA SER A 431 -4.70 5.90 3.03
C SER A 431 -4.69 5.42 4.49
N VAL A 432 -3.95 6.10 5.36
CA VAL A 432 -3.92 5.79 6.80
C VAL A 432 -5.26 6.15 7.46
N LEU A 433 -5.90 7.22 7.02
CA LEU A 433 -7.23 7.62 7.52
C LEU A 433 -8.32 6.66 7.03
N ALA A 434 -8.37 6.42 5.72
CA ALA A 434 -9.47 5.72 5.08
C ALA A 434 -9.37 4.18 5.18
N TYR A 435 -8.14 3.64 5.18
CA TYR A 435 -7.87 2.21 5.06
C TYR A 435 -7.01 1.62 6.18
N PRO A 436 -7.14 2.04 7.46
CA PRO A 436 -6.26 1.56 8.54
C PRO A 436 -6.38 0.04 8.73
N VAL A 437 -7.57 -0.53 8.52
CA VAL A 437 -7.84 -1.97 8.59
C VAL A 437 -7.11 -2.72 7.46
N ASN A 438 -7.13 -2.17 6.24
CA ASN A 438 -6.47 -2.81 5.09
C ASN A 438 -4.95 -2.77 5.22
N LEU A 439 -4.40 -1.64 5.66
CA LEU A 439 -2.96 -1.50 5.93
C LEU A 439 -2.50 -2.48 7.01
N GLU A 440 -3.26 -2.60 8.11
CA GLU A 440 -2.97 -3.55 9.18
C GLU A 440 -3.09 -5.01 8.71
N ALA A 441 -4.11 -5.34 7.91
CA ALA A 441 -4.27 -6.67 7.34
C ALA A 441 -3.12 -7.03 6.39
N PHE A 442 -2.69 -6.09 5.56
CA PHE A 442 -1.55 -6.26 4.66
C PHE A 442 -0.26 -6.54 5.44
N VAL A 443 0.07 -5.68 6.40
CA VAL A 443 1.28 -5.82 7.23
C VAL A 443 1.30 -7.15 7.98
N ARG A 444 0.20 -7.55 8.62
CA ARG A 444 0.12 -8.86 9.30
C ARG A 444 0.21 -10.02 8.32
N GLY A 445 -0.52 -9.90 7.20
CA GLY A 445 -0.62 -10.97 6.22
C GLY A 445 0.69 -11.23 5.47
N THR A 446 1.49 -10.21 5.20
CA THR A 446 2.80 -10.39 4.55
C THR A 446 3.82 -11.07 5.46
N ARG A 447 3.66 -10.97 6.78
CA ARG A 447 4.43 -11.72 7.77
C ARG A 447 3.89 -13.14 7.97
N ALA A 448 2.54 -13.25 8.13
CA ALA A 448 1.85 -14.52 8.36
C ALA A 448 0.45 -14.49 7.72
N PRO A 449 0.23 -15.06 6.51
CA PRO A 449 -1.05 -14.98 5.80
C PRO A 449 -2.25 -15.61 6.52
N LYS A 450 -2.00 -16.46 7.50
CA LYS A 450 -3.05 -17.03 8.38
C LYS A 450 -3.23 -16.17 9.64
N PHE A 451 -3.60 -14.91 9.47
CA PHE A 451 -3.94 -14.02 10.59
C PHE A 451 -5.45 -14.03 10.91
N SER A 452 -5.79 -13.53 12.10
CA SER A 452 -7.18 -13.36 12.51
C SER A 452 -7.77 -12.09 11.93
N VAL A 453 -8.71 -12.20 11.02
CA VAL A 453 -9.46 -11.05 10.47
C VAL A 453 -10.19 -10.29 11.57
N SER A 454 -10.90 -11.00 12.46
CA SER A 454 -11.56 -10.35 13.61
C SER A 454 -10.54 -9.65 14.52
N GLY A 455 -9.34 -10.24 14.70
CA GLY A 455 -8.26 -9.62 15.46
C GLY A 455 -7.75 -8.33 14.83
N VAL A 456 -7.69 -8.22 13.50
CA VAL A 456 -7.34 -6.96 12.83
C VAL A 456 -8.38 -5.88 13.10
N LEU A 457 -9.66 -6.19 12.94
CA LEU A 457 -10.76 -5.26 13.17
C LEU A 457 -10.82 -4.80 14.64
N ASP A 458 -10.70 -5.74 15.57
CA ASP A 458 -10.76 -5.46 17.01
C ASP A 458 -9.54 -4.68 17.50
N ASP A 459 -8.33 -5.01 17.05
CA ASP A 459 -7.11 -4.29 17.41
C ASP A 459 -7.10 -2.87 16.82
N THR A 460 -7.62 -2.70 15.59
CA THR A 460 -7.77 -1.37 14.97
C THR A 460 -8.75 -0.52 15.78
N ALA A 461 -9.90 -1.06 16.11
CA ALA A 461 -10.90 -0.38 16.94
C ALA A 461 -10.35 -0.01 18.33
N ALA A 462 -9.66 -0.96 19.00
CA ALA A 462 -9.11 -0.74 20.33
C ALA A 462 -7.98 0.30 20.35
N SER A 463 -7.20 0.40 19.29
CA SER A 463 -6.11 1.36 19.22
C SER A 463 -6.58 2.78 18.86
N ARG A 464 -7.54 2.88 17.94
CA ARG A 464 -8.09 4.18 17.50
C ARG A 464 -9.16 4.71 18.45
N HIS A 465 -9.94 3.83 19.05
CA HIS A 465 -11.11 4.16 19.89
C HIS A 465 -11.10 3.37 21.21
N PRO A 466 -10.11 3.57 22.09
CA PRO A 466 -9.93 2.73 23.27
C PRO A 466 -11.10 2.80 24.27
N LYS A 467 -11.92 3.86 24.23
CA LYS A 467 -13.05 4.06 25.16
C LYS A 467 -14.29 3.22 24.83
N ASP A 468 -14.48 2.85 23.54
CA ASP A 468 -15.59 2.00 23.11
C ASP A 468 -15.17 1.09 21.93
N ALA A 469 -14.08 0.36 22.14
CA ALA A 469 -13.48 -0.52 21.13
C ALA A 469 -14.45 -1.59 20.59
N GLU A 470 -15.33 -2.12 21.45
CA GLU A 470 -16.31 -3.14 21.03
C GLU A 470 -17.32 -2.59 20.03
N ALA A 471 -17.87 -1.40 20.28
CA ALA A 471 -18.81 -0.76 19.37
C ALA A 471 -18.16 -0.45 18.03
N LEU A 472 -16.95 0.15 18.04
CA LEU A 472 -16.22 0.48 16.81
C LEU A 472 -15.75 -0.79 16.05
N GLY A 473 -15.39 -1.87 16.73
CA GLY A 473 -15.15 -3.16 16.10
C GLY A 473 -16.38 -3.72 15.37
N LYS A 474 -17.57 -3.53 15.93
CA LYS A 474 -18.84 -3.86 15.24
C LYS A 474 -19.08 -2.96 14.03
N ALA A 475 -18.79 -1.67 14.13
CA ALA A 475 -18.92 -0.73 13.03
C ALA A 475 -17.93 -1.06 11.88
N TYR A 476 -16.67 -1.33 12.15
CA TYR A 476 -15.71 -1.80 11.12
C TYR A 476 -16.17 -3.10 10.44
N ARG A 477 -16.75 -4.05 11.17
CA ARG A 477 -17.36 -5.25 10.56
C ARG A 477 -18.56 -4.92 9.65
N GLY A 478 -19.32 -3.89 9.98
CA GLY A 478 -20.39 -3.36 9.13
C GLY A 478 -19.85 -2.78 7.82
N ILE A 479 -18.77 -2.01 7.89
CA ILE A 479 -18.07 -1.45 6.73
C ILE A 479 -17.49 -2.57 5.84
N GLU A 480 -16.85 -3.58 6.43
CA GLU A 480 -16.37 -4.74 5.66
C GLU A 480 -17.51 -5.45 4.90
N LYS A 481 -18.65 -5.63 5.54
CA LYS A 481 -19.83 -6.23 4.89
C LYS A 481 -20.37 -5.35 3.76
N ALA A 482 -20.34 -4.04 3.91
CA ALA A 482 -20.72 -3.11 2.85
C ALA A 482 -19.73 -3.20 1.68
N ALA A 483 -18.44 -3.15 1.95
CA ALA A 483 -17.39 -3.28 0.95
C ALA A 483 -17.51 -4.59 0.15
N ALA A 484 -17.77 -5.72 0.82
CA ALA A 484 -17.97 -7.02 0.19
C ALA A 484 -19.17 -7.10 -0.79
N LEU A 485 -20.02 -6.09 -0.84
CA LEU A 485 -21.12 -5.98 -1.80
C LEU A 485 -20.78 -5.06 -2.99
N LEU A 486 -19.78 -4.19 -2.85
CA LEU A 486 -19.60 -3.03 -3.72
C LEU A 486 -18.32 -3.03 -4.53
N LEU A 487 -17.22 -3.62 -4.02
CA LEU A 487 -15.89 -3.44 -4.62
C LEU A 487 -15.63 -4.32 -5.84
N ASP A 488 -16.56 -4.32 -6.77
CA ASP A 488 -16.38 -4.77 -8.14
C ASP A 488 -15.99 -3.54 -8.98
N TYR A 489 -14.77 -3.51 -9.47
CA TYR A 489 -14.10 -2.33 -10.02
C TYR A 489 -14.97 -1.48 -10.95
N ALA A 490 -15.53 -2.01 -11.98
CA ALA A 490 -16.18 -1.20 -13.02
C ALA A 490 -17.57 -0.65 -12.61
N ASP A 491 -18.18 -1.20 -11.58
CA ASP A 491 -19.60 -0.98 -11.33
C ASP A 491 -19.89 0.09 -10.31
N VAL A 492 -19.13 0.10 -9.21
CA VAL A 492 -19.35 1.04 -8.12
C VAL A 492 -18.46 2.26 -8.23
N MET A 493 -17.22 2.04 -8.67
CA MET A 493 -16.23 3.11 -8.81
C MET A 493 -16.50 4.03 -10.01
N GLN A 494 -17.21 3.51 -11.00
CA GLN A 494 -17.62 4.27 -12.18
C GLN A 494 -19.11 4.06 -12.49
N PRO A 495 -20.01 4.42 -11.56
CA PRO A 495 -21.44 4.16 -11.68
C PRO A 495 -22.05 4.76 -12.94
N TYR A 496 -21.47 5.86 -13.43
CA TYR A 496 -21.85 6.51 -14.69
C TYR A 496 -21.56 5.66 -15.94
N LYS A 497 -20.68 4.67 -15.85
CA LYS A 497 -20.39 3.73 -16.96
C LYS A 497 -21.28 2.49 -16.95
N MET A 498 -22.09 2.28 -15.92
CA MET A 498 -23.01 1.13 -15.89
C MET A 498 -24.07 1.22 -16.99
N THR A 499 -24.26 0.11 -17.70
CA THR A 499 -25.45 -0.02 -18.57
C THR A 499 -26.73 -0.05 -17.74
N PRO A 500 -27.90 0.33 -18.29
CA PRO A 500 -29.17 0.24 -17.57
C PRO A 500 -29.44 -1.14 -16.97
N GLN A 501 -29.16 -2.22 -17.73
CA GLN A 501 -29.33 -3.60 -17.29
C GLN A 501 -28.41 -3.95 -16.12
N LYS A 502 -27.15 -3.52 -16.17
CA LYS A 502 -26.18 -3.75 -15.11
C LYS A 502 -26.54 -2.94 -13.85
N ALA A 503 -26.98 -1.70 -14.03
CA ALA A 503 -27.46 -0.85 -12.93
C ALA A 503 -28.66 -1.47 -12.19
N ALA A 504 -29.65 -1.97 -12.93
CA ALA A 504 -30.81 -2.67 -12.36
C ALA A 504 -30.37 -3.94 -11.57
N ALA A 505 -29.44 -4.72 -12.10
CA ALA A 505 -28.92 -5.92 -11.44
C ALA A 505 -28.13 -5.60 -10.16
N LYS A 506 -27.38 -4.49 -10.12
CA LYS A 506 -26.55 -4.08 -8.97
C LYS A 506 -27.31 -3.32 -7.89
N LYS A 507 -28.40 -2.66 -8.23
CA LYS A 507 -29.20 -1.85 -7.29
C LYS A 507 -29.54 -2.53 -5.96
N PRO A 508 -30.01 -3.81 -5.91
CA PRO A 508 -30.27 -4.47 -4.64
C PRO A 508 -29.03 -4.60 -3.76
N GLN A 509 -27.87 -4.85 -4.35
CA GLN A 509 -26.60 -4.96 -3.64
C GLN A 509 -26.16 -3.61 -3.07
N ILE A 510 -26.29 -2.54 -3.84
CA ILE A 510 -25.95 -1.18 -3.41
C ILE A 510 -26.86 -0.73 -2.27
N ILE A 511 -28.18 -0.96 -2.36
CA ILE A 511 -29.11 -0.65 -1.28
C ILE A 511 -28.75 -1.44 0.00
N LYS A 512 -28.40 -2.71 -0.14
CA LYS A 512 -27.97 -3.52 1.00
C LYS A 512 -26.66 -2.99 1.62
N ALA A 513 -25.71 -2.54 0.79
CA ALA A 513 -24.47 -1.96 1.27
C ALA A 513 -24.70 -0.63 2.01
N ILE A 514 -25.54 0.25 1.47
CA ILE A 514 -25.96 1.49 2.15
C ILE A 514 -26.55 1.15 3.52
N THR A 515 -27.43 0.16 3.60
CA THR A 515 -28.04 -0.27 4.87
C THR A 515 -26.99 -0.77 5.86
N GLN A 516 -25.98 -1.52 5.41
CA GLN A 516 -24.89 -1.99 6.28
C GLN A 516 -24.01 -0.83 6.76
N PHE A 517 -23.72 0.12 5.88
CA PHE A 517 -22.90 1.29 6.22
C PHE A 517 -23.65 2.22 7.19
N ASP A 518 -24.92 2.52 6.93
CA ASP A 518 -25.79 3.31 7.83
C ASP A 518 -25.91 2.64 9.23
N HIS A 519 -26.03 1.33 9.28
CA HIS A 519 -26.01 0.60 10.55
C HIS A 519 -24.68 0.77 11.30
N ALA A 520 -23.56 0.71 10.59
CA ALA A 520 -22.24 0.96 11.18
C ALA A 520 -22.11 2.39 11.73
N MET A 521 -22.61 3.39 10.97
CA MET A 521 -22.67 4.78 11.41
C MET A 521 -23.54 4.98 12.66
N LYS A 522 -24.67 4.31 12.75
CA LYS A 522 -25.55 4.35 13.94
C LYS A 522 -24.86 3.78 15.18
N ILE A 523 -24.12 2.68 15.03
CA ILE A 523 -23.32 2.10 16.13
C ILE A 523 -22.25 3.10 16.58
N ALA A 524 -21.51 3.69 15.64
CA ALA A 524 -20.49 4.69 15.92
C ALA A 524 -21.07 5.95 16.58
N GLY A 525 -22.22 6.44 16.10
CA GLY A 525 -22.95 7.57 16.67
C GLY A 525 -23.43 7.32 18.12
N GLN A 526 -23.86 6.12 18.43
CA GLN A 526 -24.21 5.73 19.81
C GLN A 526 -22.98 5.69 20.73
N ALA A 527 -21.83 5.24 20.23
CA ALA A 527 -20.59 5.27 20.97
C ALA A 527 -20.10 6.72 21.17
N LYS A 528 -20.20 7.58 20.16
CA LYS A 528 -19.88 9.01 20.23
C LYS A 528 -20.78 9.75 21.24
N ALA A 529 -22.04 9.41 21.35
CA ALA A 529 -22.94 10.01 22.34
C ALA A 529 -22.48 9.74 23.79
N LYS A 530 -21.74 8.67 24.03
CA LYS A 530 -21.13 8.34 25.33
C LYS A 530 -19.74 8.96 25.50
N HIS A 531 -18.98 9.06 24.43
CA HIS A 531 -17.59 9.47 24.39
C HIS A 531 -17.35 10.39 23.18
N ALA A 532 -17.38 11.69 23.36
CA ALA A 532 -17.37 12.70 22.29
C ALA A 532 -16.12 12.68 21.39
N ASP A 533 -15.03 12.06 21.83
CA ASP A 533 -13.78 11.90 21.09
C ASP A 533 -13.74 10.65 20.17
N ILE A 534 -14.79 9.82 20.20
CA ILE A 534 -14.92 8.69 19.29
C ILE A 534 -15.41 9.19 17.94
N LEU A 535 -14.75 8.72 16.88
CA LEU A 535 -15.06 9.07 15.50
C LEU A 535 -15.25 10.58 15.33
N ALA A 536 -14.23 11.35 15.69
CA ALA A 536 -14.25 12.81 15.64
C ALA A 536 -13.35 13.34 14.51
N GLY A 537 -13.67 14.55 14.03
CA GLY A 537 -12.87 15.24 13.01
C GLY A 537 -12.84 14.50 11.68
N ALA A 538 -11.67 14.41 11.07
CA ALA A 538 -11.51 13.86 9.72
C ALA A 538 -12.06 12.43 9.52
N GLU A 539 -12.03 11.58 10.54
CA GLU A 539 -12.57 10.22 10.43
C GLU A 539 -14.10 10.22 10.37
N GLU A 540 -14.76 11.08 11.14
CA GLU A 540 -16.21 11.27 11.08
C GLU A 540 -16.63 11.83 9.72
N ASP A 541 -15.94 12.84 9.24
CA ASP A 541 -16.20 13.47 7.95
C ASP A 541 -16.06 12.45 6.81
N LEU A 542 -15.05 11.60 6.86
CA LEU A 542 -14.85 10.53 5.89
C LEU A 542 -15.97 9.48 5.92
N TRP A 543 -16.43 9.10 7.08
CA TRP A 543 -17.52 8.11 7.20
C TRP A 543 -18.86 8.70 6.72
N ASN A 544 -19.14 9.97 7.06
CA ASN A 544 -20.31 10.70 6.55
C ASN A 544 -20.24 10.83 5.02
N TYR A 545 -19.10 11.27 4.48
CA TYR A 545 -18.85 11.31 3.04
C TYR A 545 -19.17 9.97 2.37
N SER A 546 -18.66 8.87 2.94
CA SER A 546 -18.86 7.54 2.36
C SER A 546 -20.34 7.15 2.33
N LEU A 547 -21.09 7.43 3.39
CA LEU A 547 -22.54 7.15 3.44
C LEU A 547 -23.33 8.02 2.46
N GLU A 548 -23.01 9.31 2.37
CA GLU A 548 -23.68 10.26 1.48
C GLU A 548 -23.43 9.93 0.01
N VAL A 549 -22.19 9.62 -0.38
CA VAL A 549 -21.84 9.20 -1.75
C VAL A 549 -22.56 7.91 -2.13
N LEU A 550 -22.56 6.90 -1.25
CA LEU A 550 -23.28 5.65 -1.51
C LEU A 550 -24.78 5.87 -1.63
N SER A 551 -25.34 6.75 -0.81
CA SER A 551 -26.77 7.10 -0.88
C SER A 551 -27.10 7.81 -2.20
N GLY A 552 -26.26 8.75 -2.62
CA GLY A 552 -26.39 9.44 -3.91
C GLY A 552 -26.31 8.47 -5.10
N ILE A 553 -25.39 7.49 -5.08
CA ILE A 553 -25.33 6.42 -6.09
C ILE A 553 -26.63 5.60 -6.09
N GLY A 554 -27.18 5.25 -4.91
CA GLY A 554 -28.45 4.54 -4.80
C GLY A 554 -29.61 5.30 -5.41
N ASP A 555 -29.70 6.61 -5.18
CA ASP A 555 -30.75 7.48 -5.76
C ASP A 555 -30.56 7.68 -7.26
N TYR A 556 -29.32 7.82 -7.73
CA TYR A 556 -29.01 7.83 -9.15
C TYR A 556 -29.51 6.57 -9.88
N LEU A 557 -29.29 5.39 -9.30
CA LEU A 557 -29.76 4.14 -9.88
C LEU A 557 -31.30 4.03 -9.88
N ARG A 558 -31.97 4.59 -8.85
CA ARG A 558 -33.43 4.72 -8.86
C ARG A 558 -33.92 5.66 -9.96
N ALA A 559 -33.27 6.82 -10.11
CA ALA A 559 -33.61 7.80 -11.14
C ALA A 559 -33.54 7.21 -12.55
N ARG A 560 -32.61 6.30 -12.82
CA ARG A 560 -32.48 5.63 -14.12
C ARG A 560 -33.64 4.70 -14.49
N GLU A 561 -34.40 4.23 -13.50
CA GLU A 561 -35.59 3.38 -13.73
C GLU A 561 -36.87 4.21 -13.93
N GLU A 562 -36.87 5.47 -13.52
CA GLU A 562 -38.01 6.37 -13.59
C GLU A 562 -38.06 7.14 -14.91
N LYS A 563 -39.18 7.79 -15.21
CA LYS A 563 -39.41 8.62 -16.41
C LYS A 563 -39.92 10.00 -16.05
N GLY A 564 -39.69 10.96 -16.93
CA GLY A 564 -40.22 12.31 -16.81
C GLY A 564 -39.73 13.07 -15.57
N ILE A 565 -40.60 13.86 -14.95
CA ILE A 565 -40.28 14.77 -13.83
C ILE A 565 -39.67 14.00 -12.65
N VAL A 566 -40.19 12.84 -12.29
CA VAL A 566 -39.68 12.03 -11.17
C VAL A 566 -38.22 11.65 -11.39
N ARG A 567 -37.87 11.28 -12.62
CA ARG A 567 -36.49 10.97 -12.98
C ARG A 567 -35.57 12.18 -12.82
N HIS A 568 -35.97 13.34 -13.36
CA HIS A 568 -35.17 14.56 -13.24
C HIS A 568 -34.97 14.96 -11.77
N THR A 569 -36.04 14.97 -10.98
CA THR A 569 -35.97 15.34 -9.57
C THR A 569 -35.06 14.40 -8.76
N LEU A 570 -35.17 13.09 -8.96
CA LEU A 570 -34.30 12.10 -8.28
C LEU A 570 -32.85 12.19 -8.78
N GLY A 571 -32.67 12.36 -10.10
CA GLY A 571 -31.34 12.46 -10.70
C GLY A 571 -30.59 13.70 -10.25
N ASP A 572 -31.24 14.87 -10.28
CA ASP A 572 -30.65 16.13 -9.80
C ASP A 572 -30.36 16.09 -8.31
N GLY A 573 -31.26 15.48 -7.52
CA GLY A 573 -31.06 15.25 -6.09
C GLY A 573 -29.87 14.35 -5.81
N ALA A 574 -29.70 13.26 -6.58
CA ALA A 574 -28.56 12.35 -6.46
C ALA A 574 -27.23 13.04 -6.78
N VAL A 575 -27.19 13.83 -7.87
CA VAL A 575 -26.01 14.62 -8.25
C VAL A 575 -25.68 15.66 -7.18
N ALA A 576 -26.70 16.36 -6.65
CA ALA A 576 -26.51 17.35 -5.59
C ALA A 576 -25.97 16.69 -4.31
N LEU A 577 -26.49 15.53 -3.91
CA LEU A 577 -26.03 14.79 -2.73
C LEU A 577 -24.54 14.39 -2.87
N VAL A 578 -24.16 13.83 -4.01
CA VAL A 578 -22.75 13.46 -4.27
C VAL A 578 -21.85 14.70 -4.28
N ALA A 579 -22.31 15.81 -4.88
CA ALA A 579 -21.56 17.07 -4.88
C ALA A 579 -21.36 17.63 -3.47
N THR A 580 -22.42 17.64 -2.66
CA THR A 580 -22.35 18.09 -1.26
C THR A 580 -21.44 17.20 -0.41
N ALA A 581 -21.53 15.88 -0.57
CA ALA A 581 -20.64 14.95 0.12
C ALA A 581 -19.17 15.22 -0.23
N MET A 582 -18.87 15.46 -1.50
CA MET A 582 -17.52 15.79 -1.95
C MET A 582 -17.04 17.16 -1.46
N GLU A 583 -17.95 18.12 -1.23
CA GLU A 583 -17.62 19.40 -0.59
C GLU A 583 -17.28 19.22 0.89
N HIS A 584 -17.99 18.37 1.61
CA HIS A 584 -17.69 18.08 3.01
C HIS A 584 -16.27 17.54 3.21
N ILE A 585 -15.77 16.70 2.30
CA ILE A 585 -14.41 16.16 2.41
C ILE A 585 -13.33 17.23 2.21
N HIS A 586 -13.65 18.39 1.58
CA HIS A 586 -12.74 19.53 1.51
C HIS A 586 -12.52 20.22 2.86
N HIS A 587 -13.38 19.99 3.84
CA HIS A 587 -13.20 20.50 5.20
C HIS A 587 -12.35 19.59 6.08
N ILE A 588 -11.95 18.41 5.58
CA ILE A 588 -10.98 17.55 6.28
C ILE A 588 -9.69 18.34 6.54
N ASP A 589 -9.14 18.13 7.72
CA ASP A 589 -7.95 18.78 8.27
C ASP A 589 -6.93 19.18 7.17
N PRO A 590 -6.47 20.44 7.14
CA PRO A 590 -5.45 20.91 6.22
C PRO A 590 -4.20 20.03 6.17
N ALA A 591 -3.83 19.36 7.28
CA ALA A 591 -2.75 18.39 7.33
C ALA A 591 -3.01 17.15 6.46
N ILE A 592 -4.27 16.78 6.25
CA ILE A 592 -4.69 15.68 5.34
C ILE A 592 -4.92 16.23 3.93
N LYS A 593 -5.42 17.48 3.81
CA LYS A 593 -5.56 18.18 2.52
C LYS A 593 -4.25 18.36 1.78
N GLY A 594 -3.16 18.57 2.50
CA GLY A 594 -1.85 18.73 1.90
C GLY A 594 -1.24 17.44 1.39
N THR A 595 -1.69 16.30 1.93
CA THR A 595 -1.37 15.00 1.38
C THR A 595 -2.48 14.60 0.44
N TRP A 596 -2.21 14.52 -0.81
CA TRP A 596 -2.98 13.97 -1.93
C TRP A 596 -4.54 14.03 -1.89
N GLY A 597 -5.18 13.72 -0.76
CA GLY A 597 -6.61 13.41 -0.66
C GLY A 597 -7.59 14.44 -1.23
N ALA A 598 -7.33 15.74 -1.08
CA ALA A 598 -8.31 16.75 -1.50
C ALA A 598 -8.34 17.02 -3.01
N TYR A 599 -7.22 16.86 -3.70
CA TYR A 599 -7.11 17.28 -5.10
C TYR A 599 -7.59 16.19 -6.07
N ASP A 600 -7.31 14.94 -5.76
CA ASP A 600 -7.80 13.85 -6.60
C ASP A 600 -9.28 13.58 -6.33
N LEU A 601 -9.79 13.99 -5.17
CA LEU A 601 -11.23 14.05 -4.95
C LEU A 601 -11.89 15.13 -5.82
N GLU A 602 -11.22 16.28 -6.12
CA GLU A 602 -11.73 17.24 -7.12
C GLU A 602 -11.80 16.61 -8.51
N TRP A 603 -10.76 15.91 -8.93
CA TRP A 603 -10.77 15.22 -10.22
C TRP A 603 -11.80 14.08 -10.25
N ILE A 604 -11.89 13.28 -9.19
CA ILE A 604 -12.93 12.24 -9.03
C ILE A 604 -14.32 12.90 -9.02
N ARG A 605 -14.47 14.01 -8.31
CA ARG A 605 -15.71 14.81 -8.28
C ARG A 605 -16.12 15.24 -9.67
N GLU A 606 -15.24 15.87 -10.43
CA GLU A 606 -15.52 16.32 -11.80
C GLU A 606 -15.88 15.12 -12.69
N LEU A 607 -15.09 14.06 -12.65
CA LEU A 607 -15.31 12.84 -13.43
C LEU A 607 -16.65 12.18 -13.09
N TRP A 608 -16.99 12.08 -11.81
CA TRP A 608 -18.22 11.45 -11.35
C TRP A 608 -19.42 12.33 -11.63
N LEU A 609 -19.40 13.61 -11.25
CA LEU A 609 -20.52 14.52 -11.44
C LEU A 609 -20.83 14.73 -12.92
N ASP A 610 -19.81 14.90 -13.74
CA ASP A 610 -19.97 15.01 -15.18
C ASP A 610 -20.49 13.72 -15.80
N GLY A 611 -19.96 12.58 -15.38
CA GLY A 611 -20.42 11.26 -15.84
C GLY A 611 -21.88 11.01 -15.44
N LEU A 612 -22.25 11.29 -14.19
CA LEU A 612 -23.63 11.16 -13.71
C LEU A 612 -24.60 12.07 -14.48
N ARG A 613 -24.23 13.36 -14.66
CA ARG A 613 -25.02 14.34 -15.44
C ARG A 613 -25.21 13.92 -16.89
N LYS A 614 -24.13 13.58 -17.57
CA LYS A 614 -24.16 13.11 -18.96
C LYS A 614 -25.04 11.87 -19.14
N ASN A 615 -24.97 10.91 -18.23
CA ASN A 615 -25.80 9.71 -18.30
C ASN A 615 -27.29 9.95 -17.96
N LEU A 616 -27.60 10.89 -17.10
CA LEU A 616 -28.99 11.30 -16.86
C LEU A 616 -29.58 12.00 -18.10
N ALA A 617 -28.82 12.85 -18.77
CA ALA A 617 -29.23 13.53 -20.00
C ALA A 617 -29.33 12.57 -21.20
N ALA A 618 -28.40 11.64 -21.37
CA ALA A 618 -28.31 10.75 -22.54
C ALA A 618 -29.41 9.72 -22.64
N THR A 619 -30.18 9.46 -21.60
CA THR A 619 -31.32 8.53 -21.63
C THR A 619 -32.58 9.14 -22.26
N GLU A 620 -32.54 10.39 -22.70
CA GLU A 620 -33.56 11.02 -23.54
C GLU A 620 -33.25 10.87 -25.06
N THR A 621 -32.04 10.53 -25.42
CA THR A 621 -31.61 10.26 -26.80
C THR A 621 -31.57 8.75 -27.10
N LYS A 622 -31.88 8.39 -28.35
CA LYS A 622 -31.98 6.99 -28.80
C LYS A 622 -30.70 6.20 -28.51
N PRO A 623 -30.79 4.88 -28.19
CA PRO A 623 -29.61 4.04 -28.04
C PRO A 623 -28.83 4.00 -29.37
N GLY A 624 -27.70 4.61 -29.46
CA GLY A 624 -26.84 4.59 -30.66
C GLY A 624 -25.90 5.78 -30.85
N GLU A 625 -26.02 6.85 -30.05
CA GLU A 625 -25.24 8.09 -30.28
C GLU A 625 -24.23 8.42 -29.16
N LEU A 626 -23.87 7.43 -28.34
CA LEU A 626 -22.89 7.62 -27.26
C LEU A 626 -21.69 6.66 -27.43
N PHE A 627 -20.83 7.00 -28.37
CA PHE A 627 -19.41 6.56 -28.39
C PHE A 627 -18.52 7.69 -28.90
#